data_5e2b4fe7ab67b93121d8cd4545f3e952
#
_entry.id   5e2b4fe7ab67b93121d8cd4545f3e952
#
_cell.length_a   1.000
_cell.length_b   1.000
_cell.length_c   1.000
_cell.angle_alpha   90.00
_cell.angle_beta   90.00
_cell.angle_gamma   90.00
#
_symmetry.space_group_name_H-M   'P 1'
#
loop_
_entity.id
_entity.type
_entity.pdbx_description
1 polymer ?
#
loop_
_entity_poly.entity_id
_entity_poly.type
_entity_poly.pdbx_seq_one_letter_code
_entity_poly.pdbx_strand_id
1 'polypeptide(L)'
;MAQEVTELTPALAASQSSWRCVQTHDRDGWLALMAPGVVIEDPIGTSITNPDGQGVRGKEAVAAFYDTNIAVNTLRVTCEETFPSSSPNEVAHILVLRSEFDGGFTSTVRGVFCYRVDDDGLITNMRGYWNLEAMQFGQRD
;
A
#
# COMPACT_ATOMS: atom_id res chain seq x y z
N MET A 1 -29.35 -0.48 -1.61
CA MET A 1 -28.67 -0.12 -0.38
C MET A 1 -27.21 -0.52 -0.47
N ALA A 2 -26.33 0.43 -0.23
CA ALA A 2 -24.91 0.11 -0.22
C ALA A 2 -24.61 -0.82 0.96
N GLN A 3 -23.90 -1.90 0.70
CA GLN A 3 -23.50 -2.83 1.75
C GLN A 3 -22.26 -2.29 2.45
N GLU A 4 -22.36 -2.04 3.72
CA GLU A 4 -21.22 -1.62 4.51
C GLU A 4 -20.30 -2.81 4.75
N VAL A 5 -18.98 -2.56 4.71
CA VAL A 5 -17.99 -3.56 5.06
C VAL A 5 -17.87 -3.54 6.59
N THR A 6 -18.68 -4.36 7.25
CA THR A 6 -18.72 -4.43 8.70
C THR A 6 -17.87 -5.54 9.27
N GLU A 7 -17.59 -6.57 8.45
CA GLU A 7 -16.80 -7.70 8.89
C GLU A 7 -15.32 -7.45 8.67
N LEU A 8 -14.53 -7.57 9.73
CA LEU A 8 -13.09 -7.41 9.68
C LEU A 8 -12.44 -8.73 9.28
N THR A 9 -12.35 -8.95 7.96
CA THR A 9 -11.66 -10.13 7.43
C THR A 9 -10.14 -10.01 7.63
N PRO A 10 -9.39 -11.13 7.55
CA PRO A 10 -7.92 -11.05 7.64
C PRO A 10 -7.31 -10.08 6.64
N ALA A 11 -7.78 -10.05 5.40
CA ALA A 11 -7.24 -9.14 4.38
C ALA A 11 -7.56 -7.69 4.70
N LEU A 12 -8.77 -7.39 5.18
CA LEU A 12 -9.13 -6.02 5.57
C LEU A 12 -8.32 -5.57 6.79
N ALA A 13 -8.17 -6.45 7.78
CA ALA A 13 -7.39 -6.14 8.98
C ALA A 13 -5.94 -5.83 8.62
N ALA A 14 -5.34 -6.62 7.73
CA ALA A 14 -3.97 -6.40 7.26
C ALA A 14 -3.84 -5.09 6.50
N SER A 15 -4.81 -4.77 5.64
CA SER A 15 -4.84 -3.50 4.90
C SER A 15 -4.83 -2.31 5.85
N GLN A 16 -5.76 -2.30 6.79
CA GLN A 16 -5.89 -1.19 7.76
C GLN A 16 -4.65 -1.05 8.63
N SER A 17 -4.07 -2.16 9.07
CA SER A 17 -2.84 -2.16 9.85
C SER A 17 -1.67 -1.62 9.03
N SER A 18 -1.59 -1.99 7.75
CA SER A 18 -0.55 -1.49 6.84
C SER A 18 -0.64 0.04 6.71
N TRP A 19 -1.83 0.56 6.47
CA TRP A 19 -2.01 2.02 6.34
C TRP A 19 -1.62 2.75 7.62
N ARG A 20 -2.01 2.21 8.77
CA ARG A 20 -1.65 2.81 10.05
C ARG A 20 -0.14 2.84 10.25
N CYS A 21 0.53 1.74 9.95
CA CYS A 21 1.98 1.64 10.12
C CYS A 21 2.74 2.62 9.23
N VAL A 22 2.34 2.76 7.95
CA VAL A 22 3.05 3.68 7.06
C VAL A 22 2.80 5.14 7.43
N GLN A 23 1.61 5.47 7.94
CA GLN A 23 1.28 6.83 8.35
C GLN A 23 1.96 7.24 9.65
N THR A 24 2.29 6.29 10.51
CA THR A 24 2.96 6.54 11.79
C THR A 24 4.45 6.22 11.76
N HIS A 25 4.99 5.83 10.60
CA HIS A 25 6.38 5.41 10.44
C HIS A 25 6.76 4.25 11.37
N ASP A 26 5.85 3.31 11.56
CA ASP A 26 6.10 2.08 12.33
C ASP A 26 6.68 1.01 11.41
N ARG A 27 7.98 1.13 11.14
CA ARG A 27 8.69 0.23 10.24
C ARG A 27 8.61 -1.23 10.69
N ASP A 28 8.90 -1.49 11.94
CA ASP A 28 8.90 -2.86 12.47
C ASP A 28 7.50 -3.46 12.46
N GLY A 29 6.49 -2.66 12.82
CA GLY A 29 5.10 -3.09 12.77
C GLY A 29 4.65 -3.41 11.35
N TRP A 30 5.07 -2.59 10.37
CA TRP A 30 4.75 -2.82 8.97
C TRP A 30 5.37 -4.12 8.44
N LEU A 31 6.66 -4.31 8.73
CA LEU A 31 7.36 -5.52 8.30
C LEU A 31 6.82 -6.78 8.98
N ALA A 32 6.33 -6.66 10.20
CA ALA A 32 5.71 -7.79 10.91
C ALA A 32 4.41 -8.25 10.25
N LEU A 33 3.77 -7.42 9.41
CA LEU A 33 2.56 -7.79 8.67
C LEU A 33 2.87 -8.62 7.43
N MET A 34 4.13 -8.72 7.02
CA MET A 34 4.53 -9.29 5.74
C MET A 34 4.90 -10.76 5.86
N ALA A 35 4.46 -11.57 4.90
CA ALA A 35 4.93 -12.94 4.75
C ALA A 35 6.39 -12.93 4.25
N PRO A 36 7.17 -13.99 4.51
CA PRO A 36 8.57 -14.04 4.05
C PRO A 36 8.74 -13.86 2.55
N GLY A 37 7.80 -14.36 1.75
CA GLY A 37 7.82 -14.26 0.29
C GLY A 37 6.96 -13.14 -0.27
N VAL A 38 6.65 -12.11 0.50
CA VAL A 38 5.79 -11.01 0.07
C VAL A 38 6.27 -10.37 -1.23
N VAL A 39 5.32 -9.98 -2.07
CA VAL A 39 5.58 -9.22 -3.30
C VAL A 39 4.75 -7.95 -3.26
N ILE A 40 5.42 -6.81 -3.39
CA ILE A 40 4.76 -5.50 -3.48
C ILE A 40 4.96 -4.96 -4.88
N GLU A 41 3.85 -4.66 -5.55
CA GLU A 41 3.83 -4.03 -6.86
C GLU A 41 3.13 -2.69 -6.73
N ASP A 42 3.90 -1.65 -6.61
CA ASP A 42 3.38 -0.30 -6.33
C ASP A 42 4.12 0.74 -7.19
N PRO A 43 3.70 0.88 -8.44
CA PRO A 43 2.58 0.22 -9.13
C PRO A 43 2.99 -1.09 -9.81
N ILE A 44 2.00 -1.79 -10.34
CA ILE A 44 2.23 -2.90 -11.27
C ILE A 44 2.92 -2.36 -12.51
N GLY A 45 3.92 -3.09 -13.01
CA GLY A 45 4.67 -2.69 -14.18
C GLY A 45 5.89 -1.83 -13.85
N THR A 46 6.68 -1.51 -14.86
CA THR A 46 7.92 -0.75 -14.69
C THR A 46 7.63 0.69 -14.29
N SER A 47 8.25 1.14 -13.20
CA SER A 47 8.11 2.50 -12.68
C SER A 47 9.29 2.83 -11.78
N ILE A 48 9.37 4.07 -11.30
CA ILE A 48 10.41 4.51 -10.36
C ILE A 48 10.45 3.61 -9.12
N THR A 49 9.29 3.21 -8.62
CA THR A 49 9.19 2.36 -7.43
C THR A 49 9.14 0.87 -7.75
N ASN A 50 9.24 0.52 -9.02
CA ASN A 50 9.25 -0.87 -9.50
C ASN A 50 10.10 -0.95 -10.78
N PRO A 51 11.44 -0.72 -10.67
CA PRO A 51 12.28 -0.47 -11.85
C PRO A 51 12.32 -1.60 -12.89
N ASP A 52 12.27 -2.86 -12.44
CA ASP A 52 12.31 -4.01 -13.34
C ASP A 52 10.91 -4.53 -13.69
N GLY A 53 9.85 -3.95 -13.10
CA GLY A 53 8.48 -4.38 -13.34
C GLY A 53 8.10 -5.69 -12.68
N GLN A 54 8.99 -6.31 -11.93
CA GLN A 54 8.76 -7.62 -11.31
C GLN A 54 8.23 -7.52 -9.88
N GLY A 55 8.11 -6.31 -9.36
CA GLY A 55 7.73 -6.08 -7.98
C GLY A 55 8.90 -6.19 -7.01
N VAL A 56 8.67 -5.71 -5.80
CA VAL A 56 9.64 -5.80 -4.70
C VAL A 56 9.35 -7.12 -3.98
N ARG A 57 10.31 -8.03 -4.00
CA ARG A 57 10.11 -9.42 -3.58
C ARG A 57 10.91 -9.77 -2.34
N GLY A 58 10.21 -10.31 -1.33
CA GLY A 58 10.80 -10.77 -0.08
C GLY A 58 10.92 -9.67 0.96
N LYS A 59 10.96 -10.06 2.24
CA LYS A 59 10.95 -9.09 3.35
C LYS A 59 12.16 -8.16 3.34
N GLU A 60 13.33 -8.66 2.95
CA GLU A 60 14.54 -7.83 2.92
C GLU A 60 14.42 -6.72 1.89
N ALA A 61 13.97 -7.05 0.67
CA ALA A 61 13.76 -6.05 -0.38
C ALA A 61 12.63 -5.09 -0.01
N VAL A 62 11.57 -5.58 0.64
CA VAL A 62 10.45 -4.75 1.10
C VAL A 62 10.91 -3.80 2.21
N ALA A 63 11.82 -4.23 3.09
CA ALA A 63 12.41 -3.35 4.08
C ALA A 63 13.20 -2.21 3.43
N ALA A 64 13.99 -2.52 2.41
CA ALA A 64 14.72 -1.51 1.66
C ALA A 64 13.77 -0.55 0.93
N PHE A 65 12.67 -1.06 0.38
CA PHE A 65 11.63 -0.25 -0.24
C PHE A 65 11.03 0.74 0.78
N TYR A 66 10.75 0.27 2.00
CA TYR A 66 10.27 1.15 3.07
C TYR A 66 11.25 2.29 3.32
N ASP A 67 12.51 1.97 3.46
CA ASP A 67 13.53 2.96 3.79
C ASP A 67 13.70 4.00 2.68
N THR A 68 13.54 3.60 1.42
CA THR A 68 13.71 4.48 0.27
C THR A 68 12.46 5.31 -0.05
N ASN A 69 11.26 4.74 0.13
CA ASN A 69 10.04 5.33 -0.40
C ASN A 69 9.04 5.77 0.66
N ILE A 70 9.07 5.19 1.84
CA ILE A 70 8.07 5.49 2.89
C ILE A 70 8.69 6.35 3.99
N ALA A 71 9.86 5.96 4.47
CA ALA A 71 10.51 6.63 5.60
C ALA A 71 10.87 8.08 5.30
N VAL A 72 11.08 8.42 4.03
CA VAL A 72 11.60 9.73 3.60
C VAL A 72 10.49 10.78 3.40
N ASN A 73 9.23 10.40 3.57
CA ASN A 73 8.12 11.32 3.37
C ASN A 73 7.08 11.17 4.47
N THR A 74 6.10 12.08 4.48
CA THR A 74 4.91 11.96 5.31
C THR A 74 3.78 11.47 4.40
N LEU A 75 3.33 10.25 4.63
CA LEU A 75 2.32 9.61 3.81
C LEU A 75 0.98 9.65 4.51
N ARG A 76 -0.05 10.05 3.76
CA ARG A 76 -1.46 9.95 4.20
C ARG A 76 -2.19 9.02 3.26
N VAL A 77 -2.88 8.05 3.83
CA VAL A 77 -3.69 7.09 3.09
C VAL A 77 -5.15 7.38 3.38
N THR A 78 -5.92 7.63 2.32
CA THR A 78 -7.37 7.78 2.42
C THR A 78 -8.02 6.64 1.65
N CYS A 79 -8.82 5.84 2.32
CA CYS A 79 -9.59 4.77 1.68
C CYS A 79 -10.96 5.33 1.31
N GLU A 80 -11.22 5.45 0.00
CA GLU A 80 -12.50 5.96 -0.49
C GLU A 80 -13.54 4.87 -0.56
N GLU A 81 -13.13 3.64 -0.90
CA GLU A 81 -14.05 2.52 -1.05
C GLU A 81 -13.32 1.19 -0.85
N THR A 82 -14.01 0.22 -0.29
CA THR A 82 -13.48 -1.13 -0.08
C THR A 82 -14.39 -2.13 -0.77
N PHE A 83 -13.79 -3.05 -1.51
CA PHE A 83 -14.48 -4.11 -2.22
C PHE A 83 -14.03 -5.46 -1.65
N PRO A 84 -14.85 -6.08 -0.77
CA PRO A 84 -14.53 -7.42 -0.30
C PRO A 84 -14.74 -8.42 -1.45
N SER A 85 -14.06 -9.55 -1.37
CA SER A 85 -14.26 -10.65 -2.31
C SER A 85 -14.90 -11.82 -1.60
N SER A 86 -15.16 -12.90 -2.33
CA SER A 86 -15.66 -14.14 -1.73
C SER A 86 -14.59 -14.83 -0.87
N SER A 87 -13.33 -14.44 -1.02
CA SER A 87 -12.26 -14.91 -0.15
C SER A 87 -11.99 -13.90 0.96
N PRO A 88 -11.97 -14.33 2.24
CA PRO A 88 -11.62 -13.41 3.33
C PRO A 88 -10.15 -12.98 3.29
N ASN A 89 -9.35 -13.63 2.45
CA ASN A 89 -7.91 -13.37 2.33
C ASN A 89 -7.58 -12.39 1.20
N GLU A 90 -8.56 -11.89 0.47
CA GLU A 90 -8.32 -10.94 -0.63
C GLU A 90 -9.35 -9.82 -0.60
N VAL A 91 -8.85 -8.59 -0.77
CA VAL A 91 -9.68 -7.38 -0.74
C VAL A 91 -9.06 -6.33 -1.66
N ALA A 92 -9.91 -5.47 -2.22
CA ALA A 92 -9.47 -4.35 -3.03
C ALA A 92 -10.02 -3.04 -2.46
N HIS A 93 -9.28 -1.96 -2.68
CA HIS A 93 -9.67 -0.63 -2.21
C HIS A 93 -9.39 0.41 -3.27
N ILE A 94 -10.18 1.47 -3.27
CA ILE A 94 -9.77 2.71 -3.92
C ILE A 94 -9.08 3.55 -2.86
N LEU A 95 -7.78 3.81 -3.06
CA LEU A 95 -6.99 4.61 -2.12
C LEU A 95 -6.50 5.88 -2.79
N VAL A 96 -6.42 6.93 -1.99
CA VAL A 96 -5.69 8.14 -2.32
C VAL A 96 -4.46 8.17 -1.43
N LEU A 97 -3.29 8.21 -2.05
CA LEU A 97 -2.01 8.27 -1.35
C LEU A 97 -1.42 9.65 -1.57
N ARG A 98 -1.29 10.41 -0.49
CA ARG A 98 -0.67 11.73 -0.54
C ARG A 98 0.65 11.69 0.23
N SER A 99 1.73 12.04 -0.47
CA SER A 99 3.06 12.13 0.13
C SER A 99 3.49 13.58 0.22
N GLU A 100 4.06 13.96 1.35
CA GLU A 100 4.69 15.25 1.54
C GLU A 100 6.17 15.03 1.80
N PHE A 101 7.01 15.73 1.02
CA PHE A 101 8.45 15.65 1.10
C PHE A 101 9.00 16.91 1.73
N ASP A 102 10.28 16.90 2.10
CA ASP A 102 10.97 18.08 2.62
C ASP A 102 10.83 19.23 1.61
N GLY A 103 10.63 20.45 2.13
CA GLY A 103 10.42 21.63 1.30
C GLY A 103 8.98 21.85 0.86
N GLY A 104 8.05 20.99 1.29
CA GLY A 104 6.62 21.15 1.00
C GLY A 104 6.15 20.56 -0.33
N PHE A 105 7.05 19.91 -1.08
CA PHE A 105 6.69 19.23 -2.32
C PHE A 105 5.72 18.08 -1.99
N THR A 106 4.66 17.93 -2.80
CA THR A 106 3.67 16.89 -2.58
C THR A 106 3.43 16.06 -3.83
N SER A 107 3.07 14.81 -3.64
CA SER A 107 2.55 13.96 -4.70
C SER A 107 1.25 13.31 -4.23
N THR A 108 0.30 13.13 -5.15
CA THR A 108 -0.97 12.49 -4.86
C THR A 108 -1.29 11.51 -5.97
N VAL A 109 -1.60 10.28 -5.58
CA VAL A 109 -2.03 9.26 -6.53
C VAL A 109 -3.33 8.64 -6.03
N ARG A 110 -4.25 8.38 -6.96
CA ARG A 110 -5.49 7.67 -6.69
C ARG A 110 -5.50 6.42 -7.54
N GLY A 111 -5.75 5.29 -6.93
CA GLY A 111 -5.75 4.02 -7.66
C GLY A 111 -6.46 2.92 -6.92
N VAL A 112 -6.48 1.75 -7.54
CA VAL A 112 -7.03 0.54 -6.94
C VAL A 112 -5.86 -0.25 -6.36
N PHE A 113 -5.98 -0.65 -5.10
CA PHE A 113 -4.95 -1.40 -4.39
C PHE A 113 -5.54 -2.68 -3.86
N CYS A 114 -4.95 -3.82 -4.24
CA CYS A 114 -5.41 -5.14 -3.83
C CYS A 114 -4.43 -5.73 -2.83
N TYR A 115 -4.98 -6.34 -1.77
CA TYR A 115 -4.19 -6.99 -0.74
C TYR A 115 -4.60 -8.45 -0.65
N ARG A 116 -3.60 -9.31 -0.58
CA ARG A 116 -3.80 -10.73 -0.35
C ARG A 116 -2.98 -11.15 0.86
N VAL A 117 -3.59 -11.97 1.72
CA VAL A 117 -2.92 -12.53 2.89
C VAL A 117 -2.93 -14.06 2.82
N ASP A 118 -2.01 -14.68 3.57
CA ASP A 118 -1.99 -16.14 3.72
C ASP A 118 -2.90 -16.56 4.87
N ASP A 119 -2.89 -17.86 5.19
CA ASP A 119 -3.75 -18.41 6.24
C ASP A 119 -3.39 -17.91 7.64
N ASP A 120 -2.21 -17.37 7.82
CA ASP A 120 -1.79 -16.75 9.07
C ASP A 120 -2.10 -15.25 9.13
N GLY A 121 -2.72 -14.72 8.08
CA GLY A 121 -3.07 -13.30 7.99
C GLY A 121 -1.92 -12.39 7.58
N LEU A 122 -0.80 -12.96 7.13
CA LEU A 122 0.34 -12.17 6.68
C LEU A 122 0.18 -11.78 5.20
N ILE A 123 0.59 -10.56 4.87
CA ILE A 123 0.46 -10.04 3.51
C ILE A 123 1.43 -10.78 2.58
N THR A 124 0.89 -11.41 1.54
CA THR A 124 1.67 -12.06 0.50
C THR A 124 1.82 -11.20 -0.73
N ASN A 125 0.83 -10.38 -1.01
CA ASN A 125 0.81 -9.52 -2.20
C ASN A 125 0.11 -8.21 -1.89
N MET A 126 0.68 -7.11 -2.36
CA MET A 126 0.02 -5.84 -2.49
C MET A 126 0.23 -5.36 -3.93
N ARG A 127 -0.85 -5.05 -4.62
CA ARG A 127 -0.79 -4.66 -6.03
C ARG A 127 -1.52 -3.35 -6.23
N GLY A 128 -0.81 -2.36 -6.76
CA GLY A 128 -1.36 -1.03 -7.02
C GLY A 128 -1.55 -0.78 -8.51
N TYR A 129 -2.74 -0.32 -8.86
CA TYR A 129 -3.11 0.02 -10.24
C TYR A 129 -3.09 1.54 -10.37
N TRP A 130 -1.94 2.08 -10.72
CA TRP A 130 -1.73 3.50 -11.00
C TRP A 130 -0.47 3.66 -11.85
N ASN A 131 -0.27 4.83 -12.41
CA ASN A 131 0.95 5.13 -13.16
C ASN A 131 1.38 6.58 -12.90
N LEU A 132 2.61 6.92 -13.31
CA LEU A 132 3.16 8.24 -13.07
C LEU A 132 2.36 9.35 -13.75
N GLU A 133 1.74 9.06 -14.90
CA GLU A 133 0.93 10.06 -15.60
C GLU A 133 -0.29 10.48 -14.80
N ALA A 134 -0.83 9.57 -13.97
CA ALA A 134 -1.98 9.87 -13.13
C ALA A 134 -1.58 10.57 -11.82
N MET A 135 -0.29 10.61 -11.49
CA MET A 135 0.19 11.23 -10.26
C MET A 135 0.14 12.76 -10.40
N GLN A 136 -0.41 13.40 -9.38
CA GLN A 136 -0.49 14.85 -9.32
C GLN A 136 0.58 15.38 -8.37
N PHE A 137 1.27 16.40 -8.80
CA PHE A 137 2.32 17.04 -8.02
C PHE A 137 1.88 18.42 -7.59
N GLY A 138 2.37 18.86 -6.44
CA GLY A 138 2.03 20.16 -5.91
C GLY A 138 3.04 20.64 -4.89
N GLN A 139 2.73 21.79 -4.33
CA GLN A 139 3.54 22.42 -3.32
C GLN A 139 2.62 22.85 -2.18
N ARG A 140 2.99 22.47 -0.97
CA ARG A 140 2.26 22.91 0.22
C ARG A 140 2.68 24.36 0.52
N ASP A 141 1.69 25.17 0.85
CA ASP A 141 1.94 26.57 1.26
C ASP A 141 2.53 26.66 2.64
#